data_c02271d14a53d7ac9b3a9ae4db051792
#
_entry.id   c02271d14a53d7ac9b3a9ae4db051792
#
_cell.length_a   1.000
_cell.length_b   1.000
_cell.length_c   1.000
_cell.angle_alpha   90.00
_cell.angle_beta   90.00
_cell.angle_gamma   90.00
#
_symmetry.space_group_name_H-M   'P 1'
#
loop_
_entity.id
_entity.type
_entity.pdbx_description
1 polymer ?
#
loop_
_entity_poly.entity_id
_entity_poly.type
_entity_poly.pdbx_seq_one_letter_code
_entity_poly.pdbx_strand_id
1 'polypeptide(L)'
;MDWPGEIEAVREVDIETRRAEDAPAHRTTIWAVVENGDVYVRSLRGSAGRWHRELAAHPVAVLHVAGESIPVRAVAAKDPDSVERASAGYRRKYADSPSMASMVRDEILDTTFRLEPAG
;
A
#
# COMPACT_ATOMS: atom_id res chain seq x y z
N MET A 1 -5.20 3.40 18.83
CA MET A 1 -5.74 3.60 17.48
C MET A 1 -5.79 2.26 16.75
N ASP A 2 -6.94 1.94 16.16
CA ASP A 2 -7.08 0.74 15.32
C ASP A 2 -6.72 1.14 13.88
N TRP A 3 -5.43 1.17 13.58
CA TRP A 3 -4.98 1.64 12.27
C TRP A 3 -5.45 0.76 11.10
N PRO A 4 -5.52 -0.59 11.21
CA PRO A 4 -6.10 -1.35 10.12
C PRO A 4 -7.58 -1.01 9.88
N GLY A 5 -8.35 -0.84 10.96
CA GLY A 5 -9.77 -0.46 10.85
C GLY A 5 -9.97 0.89 10.21
N GLU A 6 -9.11 1.85 10.50
CA GLU A 6 -9.19 3.17 9.88
C GLU A 6 -8.87 3.12 8.39
N ILE A 7 -7.90 2.29 7.99
CA ILE A 7 -7.57 2.10 6.58
C ILE A 7 -8.72 1.41 5.84
N GLU A 8 -9.29 0.38 6.44
CA GLU A 8 -10.42 -0.34 5.82
C GLU A 8 -11.63 0.59 5.62
N ALA A 9 -11.84 1.54 6.52
CA ALA A 9 -13.00 2.42 6.51
C ALA A 9 -12.94 3.52 5.43
N VAL A 10 -11.77 3.78 4.85
CA VAL A 10 -11.60 4.83 3.84
C VAL A 10 -11.31 4.22 2.50
N ARG A 11 -11.73 4.91 1.43
CA ARG A 11 -11.52 4.42 0.07
C ARG A 11 -10.08 4.62 -0.40
N GLU A 12 -9.46 5.71 0.01
CA GLU A 12 -8.12 6.08 -0.43
C GLU A 12 -7.30 6.59 0.73
N VAL A 13 -5.99 6.40 0.65
CA VAL A 13 -5.03 6.97 1.59
C VAL A 13 -3.93 7.64 0.77
N ASP A 14 -3.21 8.57 1.39
CA ASP A 14 -1.99 9.10 0.78
C ASP A 14 -0.79 8.41 1.41
N ILE A 15 0.13 7.99 0.57
CA ILE A 15 1.42 7.48 1.04
C ILE A 15 2.49 8.52 0.73
N GLU A 16 3.26 8.87 1.74
CA GLU A 16 4.36 9.82 1.61
C GLU A 16 5.66 9.05 1.64
N THR A 17 6.40 9.09 0.53
CA THR A 17 7.63 8.33 0.36
C THR A 17 8.79 9.24 -0.01
N ARG A 18 10.00 8.75 0.19
CA ARG A 18 11.22 9.43 -0.27
C ARG A 18 12.25 8.38 -0.63
N ARG A 19 13.15 8.71 -1.56
CA ARG A 19 14.15 7.75 -2.04
C ARG A 19 15.28 7.52 -1.05
N ALA A 20 15.46 8.44 -0.09
CA ALA A 20 16.48 8.39 0.95
C ALA A 20 16.05 9.31 2.09
N GLU A 21 16.69 9.18 3.25
CA GLU A 21 16.27 9.89 4.44
C GLU A 21 16.26 11.42 4.26
N ASP A 22 17.24 11.96 3.53
CA ASP A 22 17.37 13.39 3.31
C ASP A 22 16.81 13.87 1.97
N ALA A 23 16.16 12.97 1.22
CA ALA A 23 15.57 13.32 -0.07
C ALA A 23 14.20 13.96 0.11
N PRO A 24 13.71 14.71 -0.89
CA PRO A 24 12.37 15.28 -0.83
C PRO A 24 11.30 14.21 -0.73
N ALA A 25 10.27 14.49 0.05
CA ALA A 25 9.12 13.59 0.18
C ALA A 25 8.10 13.86 -0.93
N HIS A 26 7.41 12.80 -1.37
CA HIS A 26 6.32 12.89 -2.34
C HIS A 26 5.10 12.16 -1.81
N ARG A 27 3.93 12.76 -1.95
CA ARG A 27 2.66 12.12 -1.56
C ARG A 27 1.96 11.61 -2.80
N THR A 28 1.38 10.41 -2.68
CA THR A 28 0.61 9.77 -3.76
C THR A 28 -0.65 9.17 -3.16
N THR A 29 -1.78 9.39 -3.81
CA THR A 29 -3.04 8.76 -3.39
C THR A 29 -3.09 7.33 -3.93
N ILE A 30 -3.33 6.38 -3.04
CA ILE A 30 -3.33 4.96 -3.37
C ILE A 30 -4.50 4.24 -2.71
N TRP A 31 -4.73 3.01 -3.13
CA TRP A 31 -5.65 2.09 -2.51
C TRP A 31 -4.89 1.16 -1.58
N ALA A 32 -5.36 1.04 -0.34
CA ALA A 32 -4.81 0.12 0.66
C ALA A 32 -5.90 -0.83 1.10
N VAL A 33 -5.54 -2.09 1.35
CA VAL A 33 -6.47 -3.13 1.76
C VAL A 33 -6.00 -3.79 3.04
N VAL A 34 -6.95 -4.37 3.77
CA VAL A 34 -6.67 -5.07 5.03
C VAL A 34 -7.21 -6.48 4.92
N GLU A 35 -6.36 -7.47 5.15
CA GLU A 35 -6.76 -8.87 5.20
C GLU A 35 -6.02 -9.55 6.36
N ASN A 36 -6.74 -10.28 7.21
CA ASN A 36 -6.18 -10.94 8.39
C ASN A 36 -5.43 -9.99 9.31
N GLY A 37 -5.87 -8.72 9.38
CA GLY A 37 -5.20 -7.72 10.20
C GLY A 37 -3.95 -7.10 9.60
N ASP A 38 -3.51 -7.57 8.43
CA ASP A 38 -2.36 -7.03 7.72
C ASP A 38 -2.81 -6.02 6.66
N VAL A 39 -2.01 -4.97 6.49
CA VAL A 39 -2.26 -3.92 5.51
C VAL A 39 -1.37 -4.13 4.30
N TYR A 40 -1.97 -4.14 3.11
CA TYR A 40 -1.25 -4.34 1.86
C TYR A 40 -1.48 -3.18 0.90
N VAL A 41 -0.45 -2.86 0.12
CA VAL A 41 -0.51 -1.87 -0.95
C VAL A 41 0.17 -2.43 -2.20
N ARG A 42 -0.23 -1.93 -3.37
CA ARG A 42 0.35 -2.30 -4.67
C ARG A 42 0.48 -1.07 -5.53
N SER A 43 1.48 -1.10 -6.43
CA SER A 43 1.69 -0.03 -7.38
C SER A 43 0.92 -0.30 -8.67
N LEU A 44 -0.05 0.56 -8.98
CA LEU A 44 -0.82 0.45 -10.22
C LEU A 44 0.08 0.52 -11.46
N ARG A 45 1.17 1.28 -11.37
CA ARG A 45 2.15 1.41 -12.46
C ARG A 45 3.23 0.34 -12.42
N GLY A 46 3.09 -0.65 -11.53
CA GLY A 46 4.08 -1.68 -11.37
C GLY A 46 5.37 -1.14 -10.76
N SER A 47 6.49 -1.79 -11.07
CA SER A 47 7.79 -1.40 -10.53
C SER A 47 8.29 -0.06 -11.07
N ALA A 48 7.68 0.48 -12.12
CA ALA A 48 8.04 1.78 -12.66
C ALA A 48 7.43 2.95 -11.89
N GLY A 49 6.45 2.70 -11.02
CA GLY A 49 5.82 3.75 -10.22
C GLY A 49 6.82 4.41 -9.27
N ARG A 50 6.77 5.77 -9.19
CA ARG A 50 7.72 6.51 -8.36
C ARG A 50 7.64 6.11 -6.89
N TRP A 51 6.43 6.08 -6.30
CA TRP A 51 6.32 5.78 -4.88
C TRP A 51 6.81 4.36 -4.57
N HIS A 52 6.59 3.42 -5.49
CA HIS A 52 7.07 2.05 -5.33
C HIS A 52 8.59 2.02 -5.33
N ARG A 53 9.23 2.72 -6.29
CA ARG A 53 10.70 2.77 -6.36
C ARG A 53 11.30 3.42 -5.12
N GLU A 54 10.67 4.50 -4.64
CA GLU A 54 11.14 5.18 -3.43
C GLU A 54 11.00 4.27 -2.21
N LEU A 55 9.86 3.59 -2.07
CA LEU A 55 9.63 2.71 -0.94
C LEU A 55 10.55 1.49 -0.97
N ALA A 56 10.85 0.96 -2.16
CA ALA A 56 11.78 -0.16 -2.29
C ALA A 56 13.21 0.25 -1.90
N ALA A 57 13.60 1.48 -2.21
CA ALA A 57 14.93 2.00 -1.89
C ALA A 57 15.05 2.43 -0.42
N HIS A 58 13.96 2.95 0.15
CA HIS A 58 13.93 3.47 1.52
C HIS A 58 12.59 3.04 2.14
N PRO A 59 12.55 1.89 2.83
CA PRO A 59 11.29 1.21 3.18
C PRO A 59 10.58 1.77 4.40
N VAL A 60 10.60 3.07 4.57
CA VAL A 60 9.80 3.77 5.58
C VAL A 60 8.98 4.85 4.88
N ALA A 61 7.77 5.06 5.38
CA ALA A 61 6.83 6.00 4.78
C ALA A 61 5.92 6.57 5.85
N VAL A 62 5.09 7.54 5.47
CA VAL A 62 4.02 8.02 6.31
C VAL A 62 2.71 7.81 5.55
N LEU A 63 1.75 7.15 6.18
CA LEU A 63 0.39 7.05 5.66
C LEU A 63 -0.43 8.19 6.23
N HIS A 64 -1.14 8.90 5.37
CA HIS A 64 -2.08 9.94 5.77
C HIS A 64 -3.48 9.36 5.60
N VAL A 65 -4.16 9.11 6.72
CA VAL A 65 -5.45 8.42 6.77
C VAL A 65 -6.39 9.24 7.63
N ALA A 66 -7.50 9.71 7.05
CA ALA A 66 -8.55 10.42 7.80
C ALA A 66 -7.99 11.57 8.66
N GLY A 67 -7.02 12.31 8.15
CA GLY A 67 -6.43 13.45 8.84
C GLY A 67 -5.30 13.09 9.80
N GLU A 68 -4.97 11.82 9.94
CA GLU A 68 -3.87 11.38 10.80
C GLU A 68 -2.65 10.97 9.97
N SER A 69 -1.47 11.14 10.55
CA SER A 69 -0.21 10.76 9.94
C SER A 69 0.37 9.58 10.70
N ILE A 70 0.55 8.45 10.03
CA ILE A 70 0.96 7.19 10.65
C ILE A 70 2.30 6.76 10.04
N PRO A 71 3.40 6.81 10.80
CA PRO A 71 4.67 6.27 10.31
C PRO A 71 4.57 4.77 10.13
N VAL A 72 5.05 4.26 8.99
CA VAL A 72 4.99 2.84 8.65
C VAL A 72 6.31 2.36 8.09
N ARG A 73 6.54 1.05 8.22
CA ARG A 73 7.63 0.34 7.56
C ARG A 73 7.03 -0.59 6.52
N ALA A 74 7.64 -0.64 5.34
CA ALA A 74 7.21 -1.52 4.27
C ALA A 74 8.05 -2.79 4.25
N VAL A 75 7.37 -3.93 4.09
CA VAL A 75 8.00 -5.24 3.94
C VAL A 75 7.53 -5.80 2.59
N ALA A 76 8.48 -6.19 1.74
CA ALA A 76 8.13 -6.83 0.48
C ALA A 76 7.31 -8.09 0.77
N ALA A 77 6.17 -8.24 0.11
CA ALA A 77 5.23 -9.33 0.36
C ALA A 77 4.95 -10.04 -0.96
N LYS A 78 5.98 -10.70 -1.49
CA LYS A 78 5.94 -11.36 -2.81
C LYS A 78 5.65 -12.86 -2.71
N ASP A 79 5.55 -13.41 -1.50
CA ASP A 79 5.21 -14.82 -1.32
C ASP A 79 3.76 -15.08 -1.78
N PRO A 80 3.46 -16.28 -2.27
CA PRO A 80 2.13 -16.57 -2.83
C PRO A 80 0.99 -16.30 -1.86
N ASP A 81 1.13 -16.59 -0.58
CA ASP A 81 0.06 -16.37 0.40
C ASP A 81 -0.24 -14.90 0.59
N SER A 82 0.79 -14.05 0.71
CA SER A 82 0.62 -12.60 0.86
C SER A 82 0.01 -12.00 -0.40
N VAL A 83 0.49 -12.42 -1.57
CA VAL A 83 -0.04 -11.95 -2.85
C VAL A 83 -1.52 -12.30 -2.97
N GLU A 84 -1.91 -13.52 -2.62
CA GLU A 84 -3.32 -13.93 -2.70
C GLU A 84 -4.19 -13.16 -1.71
N ARG A 85 -3.71 -12.94 -0.47
CA ARG A 85 -4.45 -12.14 0.51
C ARG A 85 -4.66 -10.71 0.04
N ALA A 86 -3.62 -10.09 -0.50
CA ALA A 86 -3.73 -8.72 -1.02
C ALA A 86 -4.72 -8.67 -2.19
N SER A 87 -4.67 -9.64 -3.11
CA SER A 87 -5.61 -9.71 -4.23
C SER A 87 -7.05 -9.89 -3.75
N ALA A 88 -7.26 -10.76 -2.75
CA ALA A 88 -8.58 -10.96 -2.16
C ALA A 88 -9.09 -9.65 -1.53
N GLY A 89 -8.22 -8.92 -0.86
CA GLY A 89 -8.57 -7.63 -0.28
C GLY A 89 -9.00 -6.61 -1.32
N TYR A 90 -8.29 -6.52 -2.43
CA TYR A 90 -8.68 -5.62 -3.52
C TYR A 90 -10.02 -6.02 -4.15
N ARG A 91 -10.24 -7.30 -4.38
CA ARG A 91 -11.52 -7.79 -4.93
C ARG A 91 -12.68 -7.50 -4.01
N ARG A 92 -12.48 -7.67 -2.70
CA ARG A 92 -13.53 -7.45 -1.71
C ARG A 92 -13.83 -5.96 -1.52
N LYS A 93 -12.80 -5.17 -1.26
CA LYS A 93 -12.97 -3.75 -0.87
C LYS A 93 -13.43 -2.90 -2.05
N TYR A 94 -12.93 -3.18 -3.24
CA TYR A 94 -13.17 -2.36 -4.43
C TYR A 94 -14.02 -3.09 -5.48
N ALA A 95 -14.86 -4.02 -5.03
CA ALA A 95 -15.68 -4.82 -5.92
C ALA A 95 -16.58 -3.97 -6.83
N ASP A 96 -17.00 -2.80 -6.39
CA ASP A 96 -17.84 -1.89 -7.12
C ASP A 96 -17.09 -0.99 -8.12
N SER A 97 -15.78 -1.07 -8.14
CA SER A 97 -14.96 -0.20 -8.99
C SER A 97 -14.54 -0.89 -10.27
N PRO A 98 -14.70 -0.22 -11.44
CA PRO A 98 -14.21 -0.78 -12.70
C PRO A 98 -12.67 -0.86 -12.75
N SER A 99 -11.96 -0.16 -11.85
CA SER A 99 -10.49 -0.19 -11.80
C SER A 99 -9.95 -1.33 -10.95
N MET A 100 -10.80 -2.08 -10.24
CA MET A 100 -10.34 -3.16 -9.35
C MET A 100 -9.52 -4.20 -10.11
N ALA A 101 -9.94 -4.58 -11.31
CA ALA A 101 -9.24 -5.59 -12.10
C ALA A 101 -7.78 -5.20 -12.37
N SER A 102 -7.49 -3.90 -12.49
CA SER A 102 -6.13 -3.42 -12.70
C SER A 102 -5.22 -3.70 -11.49
N MET A 103 -5.80 -3.76 -10.29
CA MET A 103 -5.04 -3.97 -9.06
C MET A 103 -4.72 -5.43 -8.78
N VAL A 104 -5.34 -6.36 -9.51
CA VAL A 104 -5.10 -7.80 -9.32
C VAL A 104 -4.48 -8.46 -10.56
N ARG A 105 -4.07 -7.67 -11.56
CA ARG A 105 -3.44 -8.22 -12.75
C ARG A 105 -2.03 -8.72 -12.46
N ASP A 106 -1.60 -9.74 -13.20
CA ASP A 106 -0.34 -10.44 -12.93
C ASP A 106 0.88 -9.51 -12.96
N GLU A 107 0.88 -8.49 -13.81
CA GLU A 107 2.03 -7.62 -14.06
C GLU A 107 2.45 -6.82 -12.83
N ILE A 108 1.57 -6.64 -11.85
CA ILE A 108 1.90 -5.83 -10.68
C ILE A 108 1.91 -6.60 -9.35
N LEU A 109 1.74 -7.92 -9.39
CA LEU A 109 1.69 -8.72 -8.16
C LEU A 109 3.01 -8.65 -7.38
N ASP A 110 4.14 -8.50 -8.07
CA ASP A 110 5.44 -8.40 -7.43
C ASP A 110 5.71 -7.03 -6.78
N THR A 111 4.77 -6.08 -6.90
CA THR A 111 4.87 -4.80 -6.21
C THR A 111 4.15 -4.78 -4.87
N THR A 112 3.68 -5.91 -4.39
CA THR A 112 2.95 -5.99 -3.13
C THR A 112 3.88 -5.72 -1.95
N PHE A 113 3.47 -4.78 -1.11
CA PHE A 113 4.10 -4.51 0.18
C PHE A 113 3.10 -4.75 1.30
N ARG A 114 3.58 -5.29 2.42
CA ARG A 114 2.85 -5.27 3.67
C ARG A 114 3.38 -4.11 4.50
N LEU A 115 2.48 -3.32 5.06
CA LEU A 115 2.87 -2.16 5.87
C LEU A 115 2.67 -2.48 7.35
N GLU A 116 3.65 -2.08 8.17
CA GLU A 116 3.61 -2.24 9.62
C GLU A 116 3.76 -0.87 10.27
N PRO A 117 3.12 -0.62 11.42
CA PRO A 117 3.38 0.63 12.15
C PRO A 117 4.85 0.69 12.55
N ALA A 118 5.48 1.85 12.32
CA ALA A 118 6.88 2.06 12.65
C ALA A 118 6.97 2.93 13.91
N GLY A 119 6.63 2.36 14.97
CA GLY A 119 6.60 3.17 16.18
C GLY A 119 6.62 2.37 17.43
#